data_4bfaf74186ba49484959f183455f18fb
#
_entry.id   4bfaf74186ba49484959f183455f18fb
#
_cell.length_a   1.000
_cell.length_b   1.000
_cell.length_c   1.000
_cell.angle_alpha   90.00
_cell.angle_beta   90.00
_cell.angle_gamma   90.00
#
_symmetry.space_group_name_H-M   'P 1'
#
loop_
_entity.id
_entity.type
_entity.pdbx_description
1 polymer ?
#
loop_
_entity_poly.entity_id
_entity_poly.type
_entity_poly.pdbx_seq_one_letter_code
_entity_poly.pdbx_strand_id
1 'polypeptide(L)'
;MAQINEISSLRMQDPAVARATRPRRFKYVNPSFCLFAFLLVGYGLIVQFSATSADADYSFARQLSGVAVGMVLFVLITRMDYHALSGYTTLFLIINVVLLLSPHLPGIGVEVNGGRSWINIGTQIQPGEFAKITMVLLAASVMARYGGRLTDLREYLKALGIMAVPFVCVMTQPDLGTGL
;
A
#
# COMPACT_ATOMS: atom_id res chain seq x y z
N MET A 1 24.79 -2.49 -43.01
CA MET A 1 24.24 -2.04 -41.72
C MET A 1 23.19 -0.93 -41.86
N ALA A 2 23.33 0.04 -42.77
CA ALA A 2 22.35 1.11 -42.98
C ALA A 2 20.95 0.60 -43.39
N GLN A 3 20.86 -0.36 -44.31
CA GLN A 3 19.57 -0.92 -44.77
C GLN A 3 18.78 -1.67 -43.67
N ILE A 4 19.47 -2.31 -42.71
CA ILE A 4 18.82 -3.03 -41.63
C ILE A 4 18.17 -2.03 -40.63
N ASN A 5 18.82 -0.89 -40.40
CA ASN A 5 18.28 0.16 -39.55
C ASN A 5 17.06 0.85 -40.18
N GLU A 6 17.06 1.01 -41.51
CA GLU A 6 15.95 1.63 -42.25
C GLU A 6 14.71 0.73 -42.28
N ILE A 7 14.88 -0.57 -42.46
CA ILE A 7 13.79 -1.56 -42.41
C ILE A 7 13.22 -1.67 -40.97
N SER A 8 14.05 -1.56 -39.93
CA SER A 8 13.58 -1.59 -38.55
C SER A 8 12.81 -0.34 -38.19
N SER A 9 13.21 0.84 -38.70
CA SER A 9 12.49 2.10 -38.46
C SER A 9 11.13 2.13 -39.17
N LEU A 10 11.04 1.63 -40.39
CA LEU A 10 9.79 1.51 -41.14
C LEU A 10 8.81 0.52 -40.49
N ARG A 11 9.33 -0.58 -39.93
CA ARG A 11 8.51 -1.55 -39.18
C ARG A 11 7.94 -0.97 -37.89
N MET A 12 8.64 -0.05 -37.23
CA MET A 12 8.14 0.62 -36.01
C MET A 12 7.06 1.67 -36.33
N GLN A 13 7.01 2.18 -37.56
CA GLN A 13 6.01 3.15 -38.00
C GLN A 13 4.70 2.50 -38.46
N ASP A 14 4.66 1.18 -38.62
CA ASP A 14 3.44 0.47 -38.97
C ASP A 14 2.44 0.55 -37.81
N PRO A 15 1.24 1.17 -37.99
CA PRO A 15 0.24 1.31 -36.97
C PRO A 15 -0.26 -0.04 -36.42
N ALA A 16 -0.12 -1.13 -37.20
CA ALA A 16 -0.44 -2.48 -36.77
C ALA A 16 0.60 -2.99 -35.75
N VAL A 17 1.90 -2.73 -35.98
CA VAL A 17 2.98 -3.07 -35.05
C VAL A 17 2.90 -2.21 -33.79
N ALA A 18 2.61 -0.91 -33.91
CA ALA A 18 2.43 -0.01 -32.78
C ALA A 18 1.22 -0.41 -31.91
N ARG A 19 0.15 -0.98 -32.48
CA ARG A 19 -0.97 -1.54 -31.74
C ARG A 19 -0.63 -2.86 -31.04
N ALA A 20 0.18 -3.70 -31.65
CA ALA A 20 0.61 -4.98 -31.07
C ALA A 20 1.62 -4.80 -29.93
N THR A 21 2.41 -3.73 -29.95
CA THR A 21 3.42 -3.42 -28.93
C THR A 21 2.88 -2.57 -27.77
N ARG A 22 1.64 -2.06 -27.87
CA ARG A 22 1.02 -1.40 -26.70
C ARG A 22 0.84 -2.43 -25.58
N PRO A 23 1.54 -2.29 -24.44
CA PRO A 23 1.34 -3.19 -23.32
C PRO A 23 -0.15 -3.10 -22.93
N ARG A 24 -0.86 -4.21 -23.04
CA ARG A 24 -2.23 -4.31 -22.47
C ARG A 24 -2.06 -4.09 -20.98
N ARG A 25 -2.47 -2.94 -20.48
CA ARG A 25 -2.32 -2.52 -19.06
C ARG A 25 -2.92 -3.51 -18.06
N PHE A 26 -3.77 -4.44 -18.53
CA PHE A 26 -4.39 -5.50 -17.73
C PHE A 26 -3.78 -6.90 -17.94
N LYS A 27 -2.66 -7.03 -18.66
CA LYS A 27 -2.06 -8.34 -18.95
C LYS A 27 -1.54 -9.06 -17.70
N TYR A 28 -1.25 -8.32 -16.63
CA TYR A 28 -0.67 -8.85 -15.40
C TYR A 28 -1.67 -8.96 -14.25
N VAL A 29 -2.93 -8.57 -14.46
CA VAL A 29 -3.96 -8.72 -13.43
C VAL A 29 -4.47 -10.16 -13.44
N ASN A 30 -4.26 -10.87 -12.35
CA ASN A 30 -4.80 -12.22 -12.19
C ASN A 30 -6.30 -12.13 -11.85
N PRO A 31 -7.20 -12.56 -12.76
CA PRO A 31 -8.63 -12.42 -12.54
C PRO A 31 -9.14 -13.26 -11.36
N SER A 32 -8.53 -14.40 -11.09
CA SER A 32 -8.89 -15.24 -9.95
C SER A 32 -8.58 -14.52 -8.62
N PHE A 33 -7.42 -13.86 -8.53
CA PHE A 33 -7.08 -13.08 -7.35
C PHE A 33 -8.07 -11.94 -7.10
N CYS A 34 -8.43 -11.20 -8.15
CA CYS A 34 -9.43 -10.14 -8.04
C CYS A 34 -10.79 -10.68 -7.62
N LEU A 35 -11.22 -11.82 -8.19
CA LEU A 35 -12.48 -12.47 -7.83
C LEU A 35 -12.52 -12.83 -6.34
N PHE A 36 -11.47 -13.47 -5.83
CA PHE A 36 -11.41 -13.82 -4.40
C PHE A 36 -11.38 -12.59 -3.49
N ALA A 37 -10.65 -11.54 -3.87
CA ALA A 37 -10.63 -10.29 -3.12
C ALA A 37 -12.03 -9.65 -3.04
N PHE A 38 -12.76 -9.60 -4.16
CA PHE A 38 -14.13 -9.06 -4.17
C PHE A 38 -15.12 -9.94 -3.41
N LEU A 39 -14.98 -11.26 -3.48
CA LEU A 39 -15.80 -12.17 -2.68
C LEU A 39 -15.56 -11.98 -1.18
N LEU A 40 -14.31 -11.78 -0.75
CA LEU A 40 -13.98 -11.52 0.65
C LEU A 40 -14.55 -10.17 1.12
N VAL A 41 -14.47 -9.13 0.30
CA VAL A 41 -15.06 -7.82 0.63
C VAL A 41 -16.59 -7.95 0.73
N GLY A 42 -17.23 -8.63 -0.23
CA GLY A 42 -18.68 -8.87 -0.21
C GLY A 42 -19.13 -9.67 1.01
N TYR A 43 -18.42 -10.75 1.32
CA TYR A 43 -18.67 -11.54 2.52
C TYR A 43 -18.50 -10.71 3.80
N GLY A 44 -17.42 -9.93 3.90
CA GLY A 44 -17.18 -9.02 5.03
C GLY A 44 -18.30 -8.01 5.23
N LEU A 45 -18.82 -7.42 4.14
CA LEU A 45 -19.97 -6.51 4.21
C LEU A 45 -21.25 -7.19 4.72
N ILE A 46 -21.53 -8.43 4.30
CA ILE A 46 -22.69 -9.19 4.75
C ILE A 46 -22.59 -9.50 6.24
N VAL A 47 -21.43 -10.00 6.69
CA VAL A 47 -21.19 -10.32 8.10
C VAL A 47 -21.29 -9.07 8.96
N GLN A 48 -20.71 -7.96 8.52
CA GLN A 48 -20.74 -6.71 9.24
C GLN A 48 -22.16 -6.13 9.31
N PHE A 49 -22.92 -6.18 8.22
CA PHE A 49 -24.33 -5.79 8.22
C PHE A 49 -25.15 -6.62 9.23
N SER A 50 -24.94 -7.94 9.28
CA SER A 50 -25.61 -8.81 10.21
C SER A 50 -25.26 -8.51 11.66
N ALA A 51 -23.96 -8.33 11.95
CA ALA A 51 -23.46 -8.08 13.30
C ALA A 51 -23.90 -6.71 13.87
N THR A 52 -24.04 -5.71 13.02
CA THR A 52 -24.31 -4.32 13.42
C THR A 52 -25.77 -3.90 13.20
N SER A 53 -26.61 -4.80 12.70
CA SER A 53 -28.05 -4.50 12.48
C SER A 53 -28.83 -4.13 13.75
N ALA A 54 -28.32 -4.49 14.93
CA ALA A 54 -28.88 -4.18 16.23
C ALA A 54 -28.31 -2.89 16.87
N ASP A 55 -27.29 -2.28 16.26
CA ASP A 55 -26.57 -1.15 16.83
C ASP A 55 -27.02 0.15 16.15
N ALA A 56 -27.74 1.01 16.88
CA ALA A 56 -28.34 2.24 16.33
C ALA A 56 -27.29 3.29 15.90
N ASP A 57 -26.08 3.23 16.47
CA ASP A 57 -24.99 4.16 16.18
C ASP A 57 -24.14 3.76 14.97
N TYR A 58 -24.36 2.55 14.44
CA TYR A 58 -23.62 2.05 13.31
C TYR A 58 -24.28 2.41 11.98
N SER A 59 -23.56 3.15 11.15
CA SER A 59 -24.04 3.49 9.80
C SER A 59 -23.42 2.57 8.74
N PHE A 60 -24.22 1.66 8.20
CA PHE A 60 -23.82 0.83 7.04
C PHE A 60 -23.42 1.69 5.84
N ALA A 61 -24.03 2.88 5.68
CA ALA A 61 -23.66 3.83 4.61
C ALA A 61 -22.19 4.29 4.75
N ARG A 62 -21.69 4.48 5.98
CA ARG A 62 -20.28 4.83 6.23
C ARG A 62 -19.34 3.71 5.78
N GLN A 63 -19.70 2.46 6.06
CA GLN A 63 -18.92 1.30 5.62
C GLN A 63 -18.90 1.19 4.09
N LEU A 64 -20.05 1.36 3.46
CA LEU A 64 -20.16 1.32 2.00
C LEU A 64 -19.35 2.43 1.34
N SER A 65 -19.33 3.63 1.93
CA SER A 65 -18.50 4.74 1.44
C SER A 65 -17.00 4.42 1.53
N GLY A 66 -16.57 3.75 2.62
CA GLY A 66 -15.19 3.27 2.77
C GLY A 66 -14.80 2.26 1.68
N VAL A 67 -15.67 1.31 1.39
CA VAL A 67 -15.46 0.34 0.29
C VAL A 67 -15.40 1.04 -1.07
N ALA A 68 -16.26 2.03 -1.31
CA ALA A 68 -16.25 2.80 -2.56
C ALA A 68 -14.93 3.57 -2.74
N VAL A 69 -14.45 4.24 -1.69
CA VAL A 69 -13.14 4.92 -1.69
C VAL A 69 -12.02 3.90 -1.92
N GLY A 70 -12.04 2.76 -1.21
CA GLY A 70 -11.07 1.69 -1.41
C GLY A 70 -11.04 1.15 -2.84
N MET A 71 -12.19 1.02 -3.49
CA MET A 71 -12.31 0.60 -4.88
C MET A 71 -11.68 1.63 -5.84
N VAL A 72 -11.94 2.91 -5.62
CA VAL A 72 -11.32 3.99 -6.42
C VAL A 72 -9.80 3.95 -6.26
N LEU A 73 -9.30 3.85 -5.03
CA LEU A 73 -7.87 3.75 -4.76
C LEU A 73 -7.25 2.49 -5.39
N PHE A 74 -7.93 1.37 -5.33
CA PHE A 74 -7.49 0.13 -5.99
C PHE A 74 -7.29 0.33 -7.49
N VAL A 75 -8.26 0.94 -8.17
CA VAL A 75 -8.17 1.23 -9.61
C VAL A 75 -7.03 2.22 -9.92
N LEU A 76 -6.87 3.26 -9.10
CA LEU A 76 -5.78 4.24 -9.27
C LEU A 76 -4.41 3.60 -9.10
N ILE A 77 -4.21 2.82 -8.04
CA ILE A 77 -2.93 2.16 -7.73
C ILE A 77 -2.58 1.11 -8.79
N THR A 78 -3.55 0.35 -9.30
CA THR A 78 -3.29 -0.63 -10.36
C THR A 78 -2.87 0.00 -11.69
N ARG A 79 -3.12 1.30 -11.87
CA ARG A 79 -2.68 2.06 -13.06
C ARG A 79 -1.34 2.76 -12.89
N MET A 80 -0.83 2.84 -11.65
CA MET A 80 0.48 3.45 -11.38
C MET A 80 1.62 2.51 -11.75
N ASP A 81 2.72 3.09 -12.19
CA ASP A 81 3.98 2.36 -12.35
C ASP A 81 4.71 2.30 -11.00
N TYR A 82 4.68 1.15 -10.37
CA TYR A 82 5.33 0.93 -9.08
C TYR A 82 6.85 1.03 -9.14
N HIS A 83 7.48 0.86 -10.34
CA HIS A 83 8.92 1.02 -10.48
C HIS A 83 9.37 2.45 -10.19
N ALA A 84 8.53 3.44 -10.48
CA ALA A 84 8.80 4.83 -10.14
C ALA A 84 8.91 5.07 -8.62
N LEU A 85 8.32 4.17 -7.81
CA LEU A 85 8.32 4.28 -6.35
C LEU A 85 9.66 3.85 -5.72
N SER A 86 10.50 3.11 -6.43
CA SER A 86 11.76 2.56 -5.89
C SER A 86 12.76 3.62 -5.43
N GLY A 87 12.71 4.84 -5.99
CA GLY A 87 13.56 5.97 -5.61
C GLY A 87 13.16 6.69 -4.33
N TYR A 88 11.95 6.47 -3.80
CA TYR A 88 11.35 7.26 -2.73
C TYR A 88 11.50 6.66 -1.32
N THR A 89 12.57 5.90 -1.06
CA THR A 89 12.80 5.24 0.24
C THR A 89 12.70 6.20 1.43
N THR A 90 13.36 7.37 1.34
CA THR A 90 13.34 8.35 2.42
C THR A 90 11.95 8.93 2.66
N LEU A 91 11.19 9.17 1.57
CA LEU A 91 9.82 9.65 1.66
C LEU A 91 8.92 8.62 2.37
N PHE A 92 9.03 7.34 2.01
CA PHE A 92 8.26 6.27 2.65
C PHE A 92 8.61 6.14 4.13
N LEU A 93 9.89 6.27 4.49
CA LEU A 93 10.32 6.25 5.89
C LEU A 93 9.69 7.41 6.67
N ILE A 94 9.74 8.64 6.13
CA ILE A 94 9.16 9.82 6.79
C ILE A 94 7.64 9.65 6.95
N ILE A 95 6.94 9.26 5.88
CA ILE A 95 5.48 9.06 5.93
C ILE A 95 5.14 8.01 6.98
N ASN A 96 5.88 6.90 7.02
CA ASN A 96 5.65 5.82 7.96
C ASN A 96 5.82 6.30 9.41
N VAL A 97 6.91 6.99 9.73
CA VAL A 97 7.18 7.53 11.05
C VAL A 97 6.11 8.56 11.47
N VAL A 98 5.72 9.46 10.56
CA VAL A 98 4.67 10.46 10.82
C VAL A 98 3.33 9.78 11.12
N LEU A 99 2.94 8.77 10.33
CA LEU A 99 1.71 7.99 10.57
C LEU A 99 1.76 7.30 11.94
N LEU A 100 2.86 6.64 12.26
CA LEU A 100 3.00 5.90 13.52
C LEU A 100 3.06 6.82 14.74
N LEU A 101 3.62 8.02 14.61
CA LEU A 101 3.66 8.98 15.72
C LEU A 101 2.39 9.82 15.85
N SER A 102 1.54 9.87 14.83
CA SER A 102 0.33 10.70 14.83
C SER A 102 -0.63 10.46 16.00
N PRO A 103 -0.84 9.21 16.54
CA PRO A 103 -1.70 9.00 17.69
C PRO A 103 -1.18 9.61 19.00
N HIS A 104 0.12 9.93 19.06
CA HIS A 104 0.70 10.57 20.24
C HIS A 104 0.45 12.08 20.30
N LEU A 105 -0.04 12.68 19.19
CA LEU A 105 -0.33 14.11 19.17
C LEU A 105 -1.51 14.43 20.09
N PRO A 106 -1.36 15.44 20.98
CA PRO A 106 -2.44 15.87 21.87
C PRO A 106 -3.63 16.41 21.06
N GLY A 107 -4.85 16.01 21.43
CA GLY A 107 -6.09 16.46 20.81
C GLY A 107 -6.57 15.63 19.61
N ILE A 108 -5.74 14.74 19.04
CA ILE A 108 -6.10 13.90 17.89
C ILE A 108 -6.10 12.42 18.27
N GLY A 109 -5.14 12.00 19.11
CA GLY A 109 -4.99 10.61 19.53
C GLY A 109 -6.09 10.19 20.49
N VAL A 110 -6.66 9.00 20.24
CA VAL A 110 -7.68 8.36 21.07
C VAL A 110 -7.12 7.07 21.65
N GLU A 111 -7.35 6.87 22.92
CA GLU A 111 -7.01 5.63 23.60
C GLU A 111 -8.15 4.64 23.47
N VAL A 112 -7.86 3.47 22.93
CA VAL A 112 -8.81 2.37 22.76
C VAL A 112 -8.17 1.11 23.34
N ASN A 113 -8.87 0.44 24.25
CA ASN A 113 -8.40 -0.78 24.92
C ASN A 113 -7.02 -0.67 25.60
N GLY A 114 -6.69 0.51 26.16
CA GLY A 114 -5.41 0.75 26.84
C GLY A 114 -4.23 1.06 25.92
N GLY A 115 -4.45 1.14 24.60
CA GLY A 115 -3.44 1.52 23.61
C GLY A 115 -3.78 2.83 22.89
N ARG A 116 -2.77 3.65 22.62
CA ARG A 116 -2.89 4.92 21.88
C ARG A 116 -2.50 4.75 20.42
N SER A 117 -3.33 4.00 19.66
CA SER A 117 -3.05 3.67 18.24
C SER A 117 -4.06 4.28 17.27
N TRP A 118 -5.06 5.01 17.79
CA TRP A 118 -6.15 5.57 16.99
C TRP A 118 -6.12 7.09 16.97
N ILE A 119 -6.57 7.66 15.85
CA ILE A 119 -6.81 9.10 15.71
C ILE A 119 -8.28 9.34 15.39
N ASN A 120 -8.83 10.46 15.90
CA ASN A 120 -10.19 10.90 15.60
C ASN A 120 -10.15 12.18 14.76
N ILE A 121 -10.50 12.05 13.49
CA ILE A 121 -10.64 13.17 12.54
C ILE A 121 -12.08 13.15 12.00
N GLY A 122 -13.07 13.18 12.94
CA GLY A 122 -14.47 12.98 12.58
C GLY A 122 -14.85 11.51 12.36
N THR A 123 -13.89 10.64 12.14
CA THR A 123 -13.98 9.18 12.10
C THR A 123 -12.75 8.61 12.79
N GLN A 124 -12.92 7.52 13.53
CA GLN A 124 -11.79 6.83 14.14
C GLN A 124 -11.02 6.09 13.07
N ILE A 125 -9.74 6.41 12.90
CA ILE A 125 -8.83 5.81 11.95
C ILE A 125 -7.61 5.31 12.72
N GLN A 126 -7.11 4.14 12.35
CA GLN A 126 -5.85 3.61 12.87
C GLN A 126 -4.73 3.89 11.86
N PRO A 127 -3.83 4.84 12.12
CA PRO A 127 -2.74 5.17 11.19
C PRO A 127 -1.79 4.01 10.93
N GLY A 128 -1.68 3.07 11.88
CA GLY A 128 -0.91 1.84 11.75
C GLY A 128 -1.32 0.98 10.54
N GLU A 129 -2.60 0.97 10.16
CA GLU A 129 -3.05 0.23 8.98
C GLU A 129 -2.45 0.81 7.68
N PHE A 130 -2.37 2.14 7.58
CA PHE A 130 -1.71 2.80 6.45
C PHE A 130 -0.18 2.68 6.53
N ALA A 131 0.37 2.66 7.75
CA ALA A 131 1.80 2.45 7.96
C ALA A 131 2.27 1.07 7.47
N LYS A 132 1.45 0.03 7.53
CA LYS A 132 1.76 -1.29 6.94
C LYS A 132 2.02 -1.19 5.43
N ILE A 133 1.21 -0.42 4.71
CA ILE A 133 1.38 -0.22 3.25
C ILE A 133 2.70 0.50 2.98
N THR A 134 2.95 1.60 3.70
CA THR A 134 4.20 2.36 3.52
C THR A 134 5.43 1.56 3.97
N MET A 135 5.29 0.64 4.94
CA MET A 135 6.36 -0.26 5.34
C MET A 135 6.72 -1.27 4.24
N VAL A 136 5.73 -1.84 3.56
CA VAL A 136 5.97 -2.73 2.41
C VAL A 136 6.70 -1.98 1.29
N LEU A 137 6.28 -0.74 0.98
CA LEU A 137 6.93 0.10 -0.03
C LEU A 137 8.35 0.49 0.41
N LEU A 138 8.57 0.78 1.68
CA LEU A 138 9.88 1.05 2.25
C LEU A 138 10.81 -0.16 2.10
N ALA A 139 10.37 -1.34 2.52
CA ALA A 139 11.15 -2.57 2.41
C ALA A 139 11.49 -2.89 0.95
N ALA A 140 10.51 -2.79 0.05
CA ALA A 140 10.71 -3.00 -1.39
C ALA A 140 11.73 -2.01 -1.97
N SER A 141 11.65 -0.71 -1.61
CA SER A 141 12.57 0.32 -2.10
C SER A 141 13.99 0.15 -1.55
N VAL A 142 14.13 -0.28 -0.29
CA VAL A 142 15.43 -0.63 0.31
C VAL A 142 16.05 -1.82 -0.44
N MET A 143 15.28 -2.90 -0.66
CA MET A 143 15.77 -4.06 -1.39
C MET A 143 16.14 -3.75 -2.84
N ALA A 144 15.38 -2.88 -3.51
CA ALA A 144 15.66 -2.45 -4.88
C ALA A 144 17.01 -1.72 -4.99
N ARG A 145 17.40 -0.92 -3.98
CA ARG A 145 18.70 -0.23 -3.94
C ARG A 145 19.89 -1.20 -3.97
N TYR A 146 19.74 -2.36 -3.36
CA TYR A 146 20.78 -3.40 -3.30
C TYR A 146 20.64 -4.44 -4.42
N GLY A 147 19.79 -4.19 -5.43
CA GLY A 147 19.56 -5.13 -6.53
C GLY A 147 19.04 -6.49 -6.09
N GLY A 148 18.37 -6.55 -4.94
CA GLY A 148 17.88 -7.80 -4.33
C GLY A 148 18.96 -8.68 -3.72
N ARG A 149 20.22 -8.21 -3.63
CA ARG A 149 21.35 -8.96 -3.06
C ARG A 149 21.99 -8.17 -1.93
N LEU A 150 21.88 -8.68 -0.72
CA LEU A 150 22.55 -8.16 0.46
C LEU A 150 23.75 -9.09 0.77
N THR A 151 24.85 -8.90 0.08
CA THR A 151 26.04 -9.75 0.20
C THR A 151 26.97 -9.29 1.30
N ASP A 152 26.95 -8.02 1.64
CA ASP A 152 27.79 -7.42 2.69
C ASP A 152 26.99 -7.26 3.99
N LEU A 153 27.58 -7.67 5.11
CA LEU A 153 26.99 -7.52 6.45
C LEU A 153 26.65 -6.04 6.77
N ARG A 154 27.48 -5.11 6.31
CA ARG A 154 27.23 -3.68 6.53
C ARG A 154 25.97 -3.20 5.80
N GLU A 155 25.73 -3.66 4.59
CA GLU A 155 24.54 -3.33 3.81
C GLU A 155 23.28 -3.93 4.43
N TYR A 156 23.41 -5.19 4.87
CA TYR A 156 22.34 -5.86 5.62
C TYR A 156 21.96 -5.11 6.89
N LEU A 157 22.96 -4.72 7.70
CA LEU A 157 22.72 -3.98 8.95
C LEU A 157 22.11 -2.58 8.69
N LYS A 158 22.51 -1.89 7.61
CA LYS A 158 21.89 -0.63 7.20
C LYS A 158 20.44 -0.82 6.80
N ALA A 159 20.14 -1.82 5.99
CA ALA A 159 18.77 -2.14 5.58
C ALA A 159 17.89 -2.48 6.79
N LEU A 160 18.42 -3.32 7.69
CA LEU A 160 17.74 -3.68 8.94
C LEU A 160 17.52 -2.45 9.84
N GLY A 161 18.52 -1.58 9.97
CA GLY A 161 18.41 -0.33 10.74
C GLY A 161 17.32 0.60 10.21
N ILE A 162 17.19 0.75 8.89
CA ILE A 162 16.12 1.55 8.29
C ILE A 162 14.74 0.96 8.62
N MET A 163 14.60 -0.37 8.56
CA MET A 163 13.33 -1.05 8.86
C MET A 163 13.03 -1.10 10.36
N ALA A 164 14.06 -1.06 11.21
CA ALA A 164 13.88 -1.04 12.66
C ALA A 164 13.26 0.27 13.17
N VAL A 165 13.44 1.39 12.45
CA VAL A 165 12.88 2.69 12.88
C VAL A 165 11.34 2.63 12.99
N PRO A 166 10.57 2.23 11.98
CA PRO A 166 9.13 2.04 12.11
C PRO A 166 8.74 1.04 13.20
N PHE A 167 9.47 -0.06 13.31
CA PHE A 167 9.22 -1.06 14.34
C PHE A 167 9.30 -0.46 15.75
N VAL A 168 10.35 0.31 16.05
CA VAL A 168 10.47 1.01 17.34
C VAL A 168 9.33 1.98 17.56
N CYS A 169 8.88 2.71 16.52
CA CYS A 169 7.73 3.60 16.63
C CYS A 169 6.44 2.84 17.00
N VAL A 170 6.21 1.65 16.44
CA VAL A 170 5.04 0.82 16.80
C VAL A 170 5.11 0.34 18.26
N MET A 171 6.32 -0.03 18.74
CA MET A 171 6.51 -0.45 20.14
C MET A 171 6.12 0.65 21.16
N THR A 172 6.14 1.92 20.77
CA THR A 172 5.69 3.03 21.63
C THR A 172 4.17 3.10 21.76
N GLN A 173 3.41 2.41 20.91
CA GLN A 173 1.93 2.45 20.87
C GLN A 173 1.24 1.34 21.67
N PRO A 174 1.92 0.50 22.46
CA PRO A 174 1.67 -0.87 22.94
C PRO A 174 0.70 -1.69 22.09
N ASP A 175 0.90 -1.63 20.77
CA ASP A 175 0.12 -2.40 19.78
C ASP A 175 0.99 -3.50 19.16
N LEU A 176 1.08 -4.63 19.85
CA LEU A 176 1.84 -5.79 19.40
C LEU A 176 1.30 -6.38 18.08
N GLY A 177 -0.02 -6.28 17.84
CA GLY A 177 -0.64 -6.79 16.63
C GLY A 177 -0.20 -6.04 15.36
N THR A 178 0.06 -4.73 15.48
CA THR A 178 0.59 -3.93 14.36
C THR A 178 2.11 -4.07 14.23
N GLY A 179 2.82 -4.43 15.31
CA GLY A 179 4.28 -4.56 15.33
C GLY A 179 4.80 -5.89 14.75
N LEU A 180 3.99 -6.93 14.72
CA LEU A 180 4.32 -8.25 14.20
C LEU A 180 3.93 -8.40 12.73
#